data_aa06d9bf4dabf217963ca2093c60d469
#
_entry.id   aa06d9bf4dabf217963ca2093c60d469
#
_cell.length_a   1.000
_cell.length_b   1.000
_cell.length_c   1.000
_cell.angle_alpha   90.00
_cell.angle_beta   90.00
_cell.angle_gamma   90.00
#
_symmetry.space_group_name_H-M   'P 1'
#
loop_
_entity.id
_entity.type
_entity.pdbx_description
1 polymer ?
#
loop_
_entity_poly.entity_id
_entity_poly.type
_entity_poly.pdbx_seq_one_letter_code
_entity_poly.pdbx_strand_id
1 'polypeptide(L)'
;REMQRDCVVGTGLYGVTGPMGIPSHIGKVKKVACVGGGLGVAPVFPHARAFKENGACVIGIIGFRNKELMFWEDKFRAVCDQFIVCTDDGSAGIKGNVTAGIKRALRDHADIDEFVAIGPPVMMKGCAEATRASKIKTMVSLNPLMVDGTGMCGGCRVKIGGQVKFACVDGPDFDGHQVDFDDLMQRLRRYTQEERAAAQRWSENCRMKDVASAVPPAVELLELPDPFDEVRGG
;
A
#
# COMPACT_ATOMS: atom_id res chain seq x y z
N ARG A 1 -12.86 2.79 12.12
CA ARG A 1 -13.63 3.90 12.75
C ARG A 1 -14.02 3.54 14.19
N GLU A 2 -14.59 2.34 14.45
CA GLU A 2 -14.93 1.92 15.83
C GLU A 2 -13.68 1.84 16.71
N MET A 3 -12.64 1.14 16.29
CA MET A 3 -11.37 1.13 17.00
C MET A 3 -10.81 2.53 17.26
N GLN A 4 -10.89 3.41 16.27
CA GLN A 4 -10.40 4.80 16.42
C GLN A 4 -11.20 5.59 17.47
N ARG A 5 -12.49 5.29 17.63
CA ARG A 5 -13.35 5.90 18.63
C ARG A 5 -13.11 5.32 20.03
N ASP A 6 -13.00 3.99 20.11
CA ASP A 6 -13.06 3.26 21.38
C ASP A 6 -11.69 2.93 21.96
N CYS A 7 -10.64 2.89 21.11
CA CYS A 7 -9.27 2.65 21.54
C CYS A 7 -8.52 3.98 21.67
N VAL A 8 -8.31 4.40 22.90
CA VAL A 8 -7.47 5.56 23.25
C VAL A 8 -6.10 5.08 23.74
N VAL A 9 -5.12 5.98 23.82
CA VAL A 9 -3.79 5.64 24.37
C VAL A 9 -3.93 5.03 25.76
N GLY A 10 -3.37 3.84 25.95
CA GLY A 10 -3.50 3.05 27.19
C GLY A 10 -4.58 1.98 27.16
N THR A 11 -5.43 1.91 26.13
CA THR A 11 -6.37 0.80 25.94
C THR A 11 -5.61 -0.46 25.55
N GLY A 12 -5.75 -1.52 26.34
CA GLY A 12 -5.18 -2.84 26.01
C GLY A 12 -5.96 -3.55 24.92
N LEU A 13 -5.27 -4.17 23.97
CA LEU A 13 -5.85 -5.14 23.04
C LEU A 13 -5.81 -6.52 23.69
N TYR A 14 -6.86 -7.33 23.50
CA TYR A 14 -6.91 -8.70 24.02
C TYR A 14 -5.81 -9.59 23.42
N GLY A 15 -5.50 -9.39 22.16
CA GLY A 15 -4.46 -10.11 21.45
C GLY A 15 -4.15 -9.49 20.10
N VAL A 16 -2.92 -9.68 19.65
CA VAL A 16 -2.46 -9.35 18.31
C VAL A 16 -1.80 -10.59 17.73
N THR A 17 -2.26 -11.06 16.58
CA THR A 17 -1.71 -12.24 15.90
C THR A 17 -1.04 -11.80 14.60
N GLY A 18 0.18 -12.21 14.39
CA GLY A 18 0.98 -11.89 13.20
C GLY A 18 2.48 -12.04 13.48
N PRO A 19 3.35 -11.74 12.48
CA PRO A 19 3.00 -11.40 11.10
C PRO A 19 2.39 -12.59 10.36
N MET A 20 1.50 -12.32 9.37
CA MET A 20 0.88 -13.35 8.55
C MET A 20 1.33 -13.22 7.10
N GLY A 21 1.21 -14.30 6.34
CA GLY A 21 1.63 -14.37 4.94
C GLY A 21 3.11 -14.67 4.77
N ILE A 22 3.61 -14.37 3.58
CA ILE A 22 5.02 -14.56 3.22
C ILE A 22 5.73 -13.20 3.29
N PRO A 23 6.91 -13.11 3.91
CA PRO A 23 7.69 -11.88 3.91
C PRO A 23 7.98 -11.37 2.50
N SER A 24 7.90 -10.07 2.31
CA SER A 24 8.28 -9.43 1.05
C SER A 24 9.75 -9.73 0.71
N HIS A 25 9.99 -10.13 -0.53
CA HIS A 25 11.35 -10.41 -0.98
C HIS A 25 12.10 -9.12 -1.33
N ILE A 26 12.86 -8.61 -0.37
CA ILE A 26 13.75 -7.47 -0.59
C ILE A 26 15.10 -8.00 -1.13
N GLY A 27 15.15 -8.20 -2.44
CA GLY A 27 16.34 -8.72 -3.10
C GLY A 27 17.45 -7.69 -3.26
N LYS A 28 18.65 -8.18 -3.65
CA LYS A 28 19.75 -7.32 -4.07
C LYS A 28 19.51 -6.87 -5.52
N VAL A 29 18.84 -5.73 -5.68
CA VAL A 29 18.63 -5.06 -6.96
C VAL A 29 19.45 -3.78 -7.01
N LYS A 30 19.83 -3.33 -8.21
CA LYS A 30 20.57 -2.07 -8.36
C LYS A 30 19.64 -0.87 -8.32
N LYS A 31 18.47 -1.00 -8.96
CA LYS A 31 17.50 0.09 -9.05
C LYS A 31 16.07 -0.44 -8.95
N VAL A 32 15.28 0.13 -8.04
CA VAL A 32 13.88 -0.25 -7.81
C VAL A 32 12.98 0.98 -7.84
N ALA A 33 11.80 0.81 -8.39
CA ALA A 33 10.74 1.81 -8.33
C ALA A 33 9.63 1.37 -7.36
N CYS A 34 9.45 2.10 -6.28
CA CYS A 34 8.40 1.88 -5.27
C CYS A 34 7.20 2.79 -5.54
N VAL A 35 6.08 2.19 -5.90
CA VAL A 35 4.88 2.89 -6.39
C VAL A 35 3.75 2.76 -5.38
N GLY A 36 3.31 3.88 -4.81
CA GLY A 36 2.21 3.94 -3.84
C GLY A 36 1.02 4.74 -4.36
N GLY A 37 -0.20 4.21 -4.21
CA GLY A 37 -1.43 4.94 -4.55
C GLY A 37 -2.38 5.11 -3.38
N GLY A 38 -2.73 6.35 -3.05
CA GLY A 38 -3.58 6.68 -1.92
C GLY A 38 -3.04 6.09 -0.62
N LEU A 39 -3.83 5.29 0.10
CA LEU A 39 -3.38 4.61 1.33
C LEU A 39 -2.20 3.64 1.12
N GLY A 40 -2.02 3.13 -0.11
CA GLY A 40 -0.89 2.25 -0.46
C GLY A 40 0.49 2.92 -0.34
N VAL A 41 0.55 4.23 -0.18
CA VAL A 41 1.78 4.97 0.13
C VAL A 41 2.36 4.53 1.49
N ALA A 42 1.50 4.24 2.48
CA ALA A 42 1.96 3.79 3.78
C ALA A 42 2.67 2.42 3.74
N PRO A 43 2.06 1.34 3.20
CA PRO A 43 2.73 0.04 3.14
C PRO A 43 3.87 -0.05 2.12
N VAL A 44 3.96 0.80 1.10
CA VAL A 44 5.11 0.80 0.18
C VAL A 44 6.35 1.50 0.77
N PHE A 45 6.18 2.35 1.76
CA PHE A 45 7.30 3.06 2.40
C PHE A 45 8.33 2.12 3.05
N PRO A 46 7.93 1.12 3.86
CA PRO A 46 8.88 0.12 4.39
C PRO A 46 9.68 -0.60 3.31
N HIS A 47 9.08 -0.89 2.16
CA HIS A 47 9.81 -1.49 1.03
C HIS A 47 10.88 -0.54 0.49
N ALA A 48 10.51 0.72 0.25
CA ALA A 48 11.46 1.74 -0.22
C ALA A 48 12.65 1.88 0.74
N ARG A 49 12.38 1.93 2.05
CA ARG A 49 13.41 1.99 3.08
C ARG A 49 14.32 0.76 3.07
N ALA A 50 13.74 -0.43 3.04
CA ALA A 50 14.51 -1.68 3.08
C ALA A 50 15.36 -1.86 1.82
N PHE A 51 14.88 -1.51 0.63
CA PHE A 51 15.69 -1.52 -0.59
C PHE A 51 16.82 -0.50 -0.50
N LYS A 52 16.57 0.69 0.06
CA LYS A 52 17.62 1.70 0.26
C LYS A 52 18.70 1.22 1.23
N GLU A 53 18.30 0.63 2.34
CA GLU A 53 19.22 0.03 3.32
C GLU A 53 20.06 -1.09 2.71
N ASN A 54 19.52 -1.84 1.74
CA ASN A 54 20.26 -2.87 0.96
C ASN A 54 21.13 -2.29 -0.17
N GLY A 55 21.22 -0.95 -0.28
CA GLY A 55 22.12 -0.28 -1.23
C GLY A 55 21.53 -0.08 -2.63
N ALA A 56 20.22 -0.28 -2.82
CA ALA A 56 19.57 0.00 -4.09
C ALA A 56 19.38 1.51 -4.32
N CYS A 57 19.39 1.92 -5.58
CA CYS A 57 18.87 3.21 -6.00
C CYS A 57 17.34 3.13 -6.01
N VAL A 58 16.66 3.94 -5.19
CA VAL A 58 15.21 3.90 -5.00
C VAL A 58 14.54 5.07 -5.68
N ILE A 59 13.58 4.77 -6.56
CA ILE A 59 12.69 5.75 -7.18
C ILE A 59 11.33 5.64 -6.49
N GLY A 60 10.94 6.65 -5.72
CA GLY A 60 9.61 6.74 -5.11
C GLY A 60 8.61 7.37 -6.08
N ILE A 61 7.48 6.72 -6.30
CA ILE A 61 6.37 7.25 -7.11
C ILE A 61 5.11 7.18 -6.27
N ILE A 62 4.54 8.33 -5.91
CA ILE A 62 3.29 8.36 -5.14
C ILE A 62 2.19 9.05 -5.93
N GLY A 63 0.97 8.55 -5.77
CA GLY A 63 -0.21 9.10 -6.44
C GLY A 63 -1.39 9.29 -5.52
N PHE A 64 -2.05 10.44 -5.71
CA PHE A 64 -3.24 10.84 -4.96
C PHE A 64 -4.28 11.48 -5.88
N ARG A 65 -5.50 11.63 -5.41
CA ARG A 65 -6.53 12.37 -6.16
C ARG A 65 -6.18 13.85 -6.28
N ASN A 66 -5.71 14.44 -5.18
CA ASN A 66 -5.34 15.84 -5.06
C ASN A 66 -4.29 16.04 -3.98
N LYS A 67 -3.74 17.25 -3.88
CA LYS A 67 -2.71 17.64 -2.92
C LYS A 67 -3.17 17.51 -1.46
N GLU A 68 -4.44 17.75 -1.17
CA GLU A 68 -4.98 17.73 0.20
C GLU A 68 -4.96 16.34 0.83
N LEU A 69 -4.99 15.28 -0.01
CA LEU A 69 -4.93 13.89 0.44
C LEU A 69 -3.50 13.36 0.57
N MET A 70 -2.49 14.17 0.21
CA MET A 70 -1.09 13.73 0.28
C MET A 70 -0.61 13.63 1.71
N PHE A 71 0.19 12.61 1.97
CA PHE A 71 0.89 12.42 3.24
C PHE A 71 2.24 11.74 3.01
N TRP A 72 3.17 11.88 3.97
CA TRP A 72 4.50 11.27 4.00
C TRP A 72 5.43 11.65 2.85
N GLU A 73 5.17 12.76 2.19
CA GLU A 73 6.06 13.27 1.14
C GLU A 73 7.49 13.44 1.66
N ASP A 74 7.64 14.03 2.84
CA ASP A 74 8.94 14.27 3.46
C ASP A 74 9.69 12.97 3.75
N LYS A 75 8.98 11.92 4.22
CA LYS A 75 9.56 10.62 4.48
C LYS A 75 10.10 9.98 3.19
N PHE A 76 9.34 10.04 2.10
CA PHE A 76 9.81 9.51 0.81
C PHE A 76 10.99 10.30 0.27
N ARG A 77 10.98 11.62 0.39
CA ARG A 77 12.10 12.47 -0.03
C ARG A 77 13.39 12.17 0.73
N ALA A 78 13.27 11.78 2.01
CA ALA A 78 14.43 11.42 2.84
C ALA A 78 15.04 10.06 2.47
N VAL A 79 14.25 9.12 1.91
CA VAL A 79 14.68 7.74 1.62
C VAL A 79 15.01 7.54 0.16
N CYS A 80 14.24 8.12 -0.76
CA CYS A 80 14.37 7.87 -2.19
C CYS A 80 15.44 8.75 -2.84
N ASP A 81 16.20 8.17 -3.78
CA ASP A 81 17.16 8.91 -4.60
C ASP A 81 16.45 9.80 -5.61
N GLN A 82 15.26 9.38 -6.05
CA GLN A 82 14.37 10.17 -6.88
C GLN A 82 12.93 10.03 -6.39
N PHE A 83 12.18 11.10 -6.53
CA PHE A 83 10.83 11.13 -6.04
C PHE A 83 9.89 11.82 -7.04
N ILE A 84 8.82 11.11 -7.39
CA ILE A 84 7.81 11.54 -8.36
C ILE A 84 6.46 11.57 -7.67
N VAL A 85 5.80 12.71 -7.73
CA VAL A 85 4.42 12.89 -7.24
C VAL A 85 3.49 12.98 -8.43
N CYS A 86 2.34 12.31 -8.34
CA CYS A 86 1.25 12.39 -9.29
C CYS A 86 -0.05 12.76 -8.57
N THR A 87 -0.84 13.65 -9.15
CA THR A 87 -2.20 13.94 -8.68
C THR A 87 -3.17 13.94 -9.84
N ASP A 88 -4.35 13.31 -9.66
CA ASP A 88 -5.33 13.16 -10.74
C ASP A 88 -5.79 14.53 -11.27
N ASP A 89 -5.96 15.51 -10.38
CA ASP A 89 -6.39 16.87 -10.71
C ASP A 89 -5.23 17.81 -11.16
N GLY A 90 -3.98 17.41 -10.94
CA GLY A 90 -2.79 18.20 -11.24
C GLY A 90 -2.47 19.26 -10.19
N SER A 91 -3.04 19.18 -8.98
CA SER A 91 -2.78 20.14 -7.88
C SER A 91 -1.38 20.02 -7.29
N ALA A 92 -0.67 18.90 -7.53
CA ALA A 92 0.73 18.69 -7.20
C ALA A 92 1.41 17.70 -8.16
N GLY A 93 2.67 17.95 -8.50
CA GLY A 93 3.49 17.06 -9.32
C GLY A 93 2.98 16.88 -10.75
N ILE A 94 3.01 15.65 -11.24
CA ILE A 94 2.52 15.29 -12.59
C ILE A 94 1.00 15.12 -12.53
N LYS A 95 0.29 15.81 -13.42
CA LYS A 95 -1.16 15.61 -13.58
C LYS A 95 -1.44 14.24 -14.14
N GLY A 96 -2.23 13.44 -13.43
CA GLY A 96 -2.62 12.08 -13.77
C GLY A 96 -2.32 11.09 -12.65
N ASN A 97 -2.64 9.82 -12.90
CA ASN A 97 -2.39 8.74 -11.96
C ASN A 97 -0.90 8.29 -11.96
N VAL A 98 -0.53 7.36 -11.08
CA VAL A 98 0.84 6.85 -10.95
C VAL A 98 1.42 6.26 -12.24
N THR A 99 0.57 5.83 -13.21
CA THR A 99 1.05 5.34 -14.51
C THR A 99 1.79 6.43 -15.29
N ALA A 100 1.40 7.70 -15.12
CA ALA A 100 2.15 8.83 -15.70
C ALA A 100 3.54 8.94 -15.07
N GLY A 101 3.64 8.75 -13.75
CA GLY A 101 4.92 8.68 -13.03
C GLY A 101 5.78 7.51 -13.47
N ILE A 102 5.19 6.32 -13.67
CA ILE A 102 5.89 5.13 -14.17
C ILE A 102 6.44 5.38 -15.58
N LYS A 103 5.64 5.93 -16.48
CA LYS A 103 6.11 6.29 -17.84
C LYS A 103 7.27 7.29 -17.81
N ARG A 104 7.24 8.22 -16.86
CA ARG A 104 8.33 9.16 -16.64
C ARG A 104 9.59 8.42 -16.15
N ALA A 105 9.45 7.57 -15.13
CA ALA A 105 10.56 6.80 -14.58
C ALA A 105 11.19 5.88 -15.66
N LEU A 106 10.38 5.16 -16.45
CA LEU A 106 10.87 4.28 -17.53
C LEU A 106 11.58 5.05 -18.65
N ARG A 107 11.19 6.30 -18.92
CA ARG A 107 11.86 7.14 -19.91
C ARG A 107 13.21 7.64 -19.40
N ASP A 108 13.26 8.03 -18.14
CA ASP A 108 14.45 8.63 -17.52
C ASP A 108 15.45 7.54 -17.06
N HIS A 109 14.99 6.30 -16.86
CA HIS A 109 15.76 5.16 -16.37
C HIS A 109 15.42 3.88 -17.12
N ALA A 110 16.26 3.49 -18.07
CA ALA A 110 16.11 2.21 -18.79
C ALA A 110 16.60 1.00 -17.98
N ASP A 111 17.23 1.22 -16.84
CA ASP A 111 17.95 0.24 -16.01
C ASP A 111 17.21 -0.07 -14.68
N ILE A 112 15.91 0.12 -14.64
CA ILE A 112 15.10 -0.30 -13.48
C ILE A 112 14.97 -1.82 -13.49
N ASP A 113 15.39 -2.47 -12.39
CA ASP A 113 15.34 -3.92 -12.23
C ASP A 113 13.96 -4.42 -11.79
N GLU A 114 13.30 -3.66 -10.91
CA GLU A 114 12.05 -4.09 -10.28
C GLU A 114 11.12 -2.91 -9.98
N PHE A 115 9.82 -3.17 -10.10
CA PHE A 115 8.76 -2.31 -9.57
C PHE A 115 8.06 -3.00 -8.41
N VAL A 116 7.77 -2.24 -7.36
CA VAL A 116 6.89 -2.67 -6.26
C VAL A 116 5.70 -1.71 -6.22
N ALA A 117 4.49 -2.18 -6.44
CA ALA A 117 3.31 -1.34 -6.53
C ALA A 117 2.25 -1.75 -5.51
N ILE A 118 1.84 -0.81 -4.65
CA ILE A 118 0.85 -1.01 -3.60
C ILE A 118 -0.21 0.08 -3.68
N GLY A 119 -1.47 -0.33 -3.76
CA GLY A 119 -2.59 0.60 -3.84
C GLY A 119 -3.89 -0.05 -4.30
N PRO A 120 -4.84 0.72 -4.83
CA PRO A 120 -6.07 0.17 -5.38
C PRO A 120 -5.81 -0.85 -6.51
N PRO A 121 -6.60 -1.93 -6.63
CA PRO A 121 -6.39 -2.97 -7.65
C PRO A 121 -6.31 -2.44 -9.08
N VAL A 122 -7.12 -1.43 -9.41
CA VAL A 122 -7.08 -0.78 -10.73
C VAL A 122 -5.74 -0.08 -10.98
N MET A 123 -5.13 0.49 -9.95
CA MET A 123 -3.81 1.10 -10.02
C MET A 123 -2.73 0.03 -10.22
N MET A 124 -2.74 -1.03 -9.41
CA MET A 124 -1.78 -2.13 -9.52
C MET A 124 -1.86 -2.82 -10.90
N LYS A 125 -3.07 -3.01 -11.44
CA LYS A 125 -3.28 -3.46 -12.82
C LYS A 125 -2.58 -2.54 -13.83
N GLY A 126 -2.81 -1.24 -13.71
CA GLY A 126 -2.17 -0.24 -14.59
C GLY A 126 -0.65 -0.23 -14.48
N CYS A 127 -0.08 -0.46 -13.27
CA CYS A 127 1.35 -0.60 -13.08
C CYS A 127 1.90 -1.85 -13.79
N ALA A 128 1.26 -3.00 -13.60
CA ALA A 128 1.65 -4.24 -14.25
C ALA A 128 1.56 -4.14 -15.79
N GLU A 129 0.53 -3.49 -16.32
CA GLU A 129 0.39 -3.26 -17.77
C GLU A 129 1.48 -2.32 -18.29
N ALA A 130 1.79 -1.25 -17.59
CA ALA A 130 2.81 -0.27 -18.00
C ALA A 130 4.23 -0.86 -18.06
N THR A 131 4.52 -1.85 -17.24
CA THR A 131 5.86 -2.50 -17.16
C THR A 131 5.95 -3.77 -18.01
N ARG A 132 4.83 -4.31 -18.50
CA ARG A 132 4.78 -5.58 -19.24
C ARG A 132 5.62 -5.59 -20.50
N ALA A 133 5.56 -4.53 -21.30
CA ALA A 133 6.32 -4.43 -22.55
C ALA A 133 7.84 -4.46 -22.30
N SER A 134 8.30 -3.86 -21.22
CA SER A 134 9.70 -3.83 -20.81
C SER A 134 10.13 -5.10 -20.08
N LYS A 135 9.21 -6.03 -19.79
CA LYS A 135 9.44 -7.28 -19.03
C LYS A 135 10.13 -7.06 -17.68
N ILE A 136 9.96 -5.89 -17.09
CA ILE A 136 10.54 -5.58 -15.78
C ILE A 136 9.70 -6.27 -14.71
N LYS A 137 10.33 -6.98 -13.80
CA LYS A 137 9.69 -7.61 -12.65
C LYS A 137 8.83 -6.60 -11.92
N THR A 138 7.54 -6.91 -11.72
CA THR A 138 6.59 -6.00 -11.08
C THR A 138 5.83 -6.74 -9.99
N MET A 139 6.23 -6.49 -8.75
CA MET A 139 5.55 -7.03 -7.58
C MET A 139 4.40 -6.13 -7.19
N VAL A 140 3.27 -6.75 -6.84
CA VAL A 140 2.08 -6.05 -6.35
C VAL A 140 1.65 -6.65 -5.03
N SER A 141 1.31 -5.81 -4.05
CA SER A 141 0.79 -6.27 -2.77
C SER A 141 -0.73 -6.25 -2.80
N LEU A 142 -1.33 -7.42 -2.92
CA LEU A 142 -2.77 -7.55 -3.12
C LEU A 142 -3.56 -7.36 -1.83
N ASN A 143 -4.69 -6.71 -1.94
CA ASN A 143 -5.58 -6.36 -0.84
C ASN A 143 -7.01 -6.93 -1.00
N PRO A 144 -7.18 -8.24 -1.22
CA PRO A 144 -8.51 -8.85 -1.19
C PRO A 144 -9.12 -8.73 0.20
N LEU A 145 -10.42 -9.02 0.30
CA LEU A 145 -11.08 -9.12 1.59
C LEU A 145 -10.42 -10.23 2.43
N MET A 146 -9.89 -9.89 3.59
CA MET A 146 -9.29 -10.83 4.54
C MET A 146 -10.11 -10.85 5.83
N VAL A 147 -10.44 -12.05 6.31
CA VAL A 147 -11.26 -12.25 7.52
C VAL A 147 -10.44 -12.89 8.63
N ASP A 148 -9.96 -14.12 8.42
CA ASP A 148 -9.21 -14.86 9.45
C ASP A 148 -7.68 -14.69 9.36
N GLY A 149 -7.15 -14.42 8.19
CA GLY A 149 -5.72 -14.29 7.97
C GLY A 149 -4.93 -15.61 7.98
N THR A 150 -5.56 -16.75 8.19
CA THR A 150 -4.90 -18.08 8.34
C THR A 150 -5.07 -19.00 7.13
N GLY A 151 -5.82 -18.55 6.11
CA GLY A 151 -6.12 -19.34 4.91
C GLY A 151 -7.32 -20.27 5.02
N MET A 152 -7.98 -20.34 6.18
CA MET A 152 -9.08 -21.27 6.41
C MET A 152 -10.39 -20.81 5.77
N CYS A 153 -10.75 -19.53 5.87
CA CYS A 153 -12.05 -19.03 5.38
C CYS A 153 -12.11 -18.88 3.86
N GLY A 154 -10.97 -18.84 3.16
CA GLY A 154 -10.90 -18.65 1.71
C GLY A 154 -11.40 -17.31 1.19
N GLY A 155 -11.62 -16.32 2.06
CA GLY A 155 -12.10 -14.98 1.70
C GLY A 155 -11.12 -14.24 0.78
N CYS A 156 -9.83 -14.40 1.05
CA CYS A 156 -8.74 -13.71 0.36
C CYS A 156 -8.23 -14.40 -0.92
N ARG A 157 -9.05 -15.28 -1.53
CA ARG A 157 -8.66 -15.96 -2.78
C ARG A 157 -8.36 -14.98 -3.90
N VAL A 158 -7.26 -15.24 -4.58
CA VAL A 158 -6.80 -14.53 -5.79
C VAL A 158 -6.35 -15.55 -6.84
N LYS A 159 -6.38 -15.19 -8.11
CA LYS A 159 -5.86 -16.03 -9.19
C LYS A 159 -4.52 -15.50 -9.67
N ILE A 160 -3.49 -16.32 -9.61
CA ILE A 160 -2.12 -16.01 -9.99
C ILE A 160 -1.64 -17.07 -10.97
N GLY A 161 -1.35 -16.68 -12.22
CA GLY A 161 -0.93 -17.61 -13.26
C GLY A 161 -1.96 -18.76 -13.51
N GLY A 162 -3.25 -18.45 -13.38
CA GLY A 162 -4.35 -19.43 -13.50
C GLY A 162 -4.59 -20.29 -12.27
N GLN A 163 -3.77 -20.21 -11.23
CA GLN A 163 -3.92 -20.97 -9.98
C GLN A 163 -4.59 -20.12 -8.90
N VAL A 164 -5.38 -20.77 -8.05
CA VAL A 164 -5.96 -20.13 -6.86
C VAL A 164 -4.90 -20.07 -5.76
N LYS A 165 -4.71 -18.88 -5.20
CA LYS A 165 -3.84 -18.58 -4.06
C LYS A 165 -4.65 -17.87 -2.97
N PHE A 166 -4.14 -17.90 -1.73
CA PHE A 166 -4.71 -17.18 -0.60
C PHE A 166 -3.76 -16.06 -0.18
N ALA A 167 -4.15 -14.81 -0.41
CA ALA A 167 -3.26 -13.67 -0.18
C ALA A 167 -2.76 -13.56 1.27
N CYS A 168 -3.53 -14.02 2.26
CA CYS A 168 -3.13 -14.02 3.65
C CYS A 168 -2.09 -15.08 4.03
N VAL A 169 -1.85 -16.08 3.17
CA VAL A 169 -0.92 -17.19 3.41
C VAL A 169 0.17 -17.23 2.34
N ASP A 170 -0.23 -17.16 1.05
CA ASP A 170 0.68 -17.28 -0.09
C ASP A 170 1.26 -15.92 -0.54
N GLY A 171 0.73 -14.81 0.02
CA GLY A 171 1.11 -13.44 -0.32
C GLY A 171 1.43 -12.62 0.94
N PRO A 172 1.17 -11.32 0.92
CA PRO A 172 0.31 -10.59 -0.03
C PRO A 172 0.96 -10.20 -1.36
N ASP A 173 2.27 -10.37 -1.51
CA ASP A 173 3.02 -9.92 -2.66
C ASP A 173 3.06 -11.00 -3.75
N PHE A 174 2.69 -10.61 -4.97
CA PHE A 174 2.64 -11.48 -6.14
C PHE A 174 3.23 -10.80 -7.38
N ASP A 175 3.65 -11.60 -8.36
CA ASP A 175 4.01 -11.08 -9.67
C ASP A 175 2.77 -10.47 -10.36
N GLY A 176 2.76 -9.14 -10.49
CA GLY A 176 1.66 -8.39 -11.06
C GLY A 176 1.31 -8.79 -12.51
N HIS A 177 2.27 -9.34 -13.25
CA HIS A 177 2.05 -9.84 -14.60
C HIS A 177 1.24 -11.14 -14.66
N GLN A 178 1.13 -11.85 -13.52
CA GLN A 178 0.40 -13.11 -13.41
C GLN A 178 -0.95 -12.97 -12.70
N VAL A 179 -1.25 -11.80 -12.10
CA VAL A 179 -2.49 -11.56 -11.37
C VAL A 179 -3.68 -11.42 -12.32
N ASP A 180 -4.76 -12.15 -12.05
CA ASP A 180 -6.08 -11.92 -12.63
C ASP A 180 -6.78 -10.78 -11.87
N PHE A 181 -6.48 -9.55 -12.30
CA PHE A 181 -7.07 -8.36 -11.68
C PHE A 181 -8.58 -8.24 -11.89
N ASP A 182 -9.11 -8.81 -12.96
CA ASP A 182 -10.55 -8.73 -13.25
C ASP A 182 -11.33 -9.61 -12.27
N ASP A 183 -10.86 -10.84 -11.99
CA ASP A 183 -11.41 -11.68 -10.93
C ASP A 183 -11.29 -11.01 -9.56
N LEU A 184 -10.14 -10.42 -9.24
CA LEU A 184 -9.92 -9.70 -7.98
C LEU A 184 -10.91 -8.56 -7.81
N MET A 185 -11.07 -7.70 -8.82
CA MET A 185 -11.99 -6.55 -8.77
C MET A 185 -13.45 -6.99 -8.67
N GLN A 186 -13.82 -8.08 -9.36
CA GLN A 186 -15.17 -8.65 -9.27
C GLN A 186 -15.45 -9.15 -7.84
N ARG A 187 -14.48 -9.84 -7.23
CA ARG A 187 -14.60 -10.34 -5.86
C ARG A 187 -14.71 -9.23 -4.83
N LEU A 188 -13.97 -8.15 -4.99
CA LEU A 188 -14.04 -6.98 -4.11
C LEU A 188 -15.40 -6.26 -4.14
N ARG A 189 -16.19 -6.44 -5.20
CA ARG A 189 -17.54 -5.85 -5.30
C ARG A 189 -18.61 -6.65 -4.57
N ARG A 190 -18.30 -7.83 -4.06
CA ARG A 190 -19.28 -8.78 -3.48
C ARG A 190 -20.13 -8.19 -2.37
N TYR A 191 -19.53 -7.38 -1.50
CA TYR A 191 -20.17 -6.80 -0.32
C TYR A 191 -20.38 -5.28 -0.42
N THR A 192 -20.36 -4.73 -1.64
CA THR A 192 -20.46 -3.27 -1.84
C THR A 192 -21.78 -2.69 -1.30
N GLN A 193 -22.88 -3.43 -1.38
CA GLN A 193 -24.17 -2.99 -0.85
C GLN A 193 -24.17 -2.97 0.68
N GLU A 194 -23.69 -4.04 1.29
CA GLU A 194 -23.58 -4.19 2.73
C GLU A 194 -22.60 -3.16 3.32
N GLU A 195 -21.47 -2.90 2.64
CA GLU A 195 -20.51 -1.90 3.04
C GLU A 195 -21.11 -0.48 2.99
N ARG A 196 -21.88 -0.16 1.94
CA ARG A 196 -22.58 1.12 1.83
C ARG A 196 -23.61 1.28 2.93
N ALA A 197 -24.44 0.25 3.18
CA ALA A 197 -25.44 0.26 4.24
C ALA A 197 -24.77 0.39 5.63
N ALA A 198 -23.66 -0.29 5.87
CA ALA A 198 -22.89 -0.16 7.11
C ALA A 198 -22.29 1.24 7.26
N ALA A 199 -21.74 1.80 6.20
CA ALA A 199 -21.17 3.16 6.21
C ALA A 199 -22.26 4.21 6.47
N GLN A 200 -23.45 4.04 5.90
CA GLN A 200 -24.60 4.92 6.13
C GLN A 200 -25.04 4.85 7.60
N ARG A 201 -25.31 3.64 8.13
CA ARG A 201 -25.65 3.44 9.55
C ARG A 201 -24.61 4.05 10.48
N TRP A 202 -23.32 3.89 10.15
CA TRP A 202 -22.25 4.50 10.90
C TRP A 202 -22.34 6.03 10.90
N SER A 203 -22.57 6.66 9.73
CA SER A 203 -22.70 8.12 9.62
C SER A 203 -23.90 8.69 10.37
N GLU A 204 -25.01 7.95 10.41
CA GLU A 204 -26.23 8.32 11.13
C GLU A 204 -26.06 8.20 12.66
N ASN A 205 -25.38 7.14 13.11
CA ASN A 205 -25.20 6.83 14.53
C ASN A 205 -23.90 7.38 15.12
N CYS A 206 -23.03 7.92 14.29
CA CYS A 206 -21.72 8.37 14.75
C CYS A 206 -21.83 9.70 15.50
N ARG A 207 -21.65 9.65 16.82
CA ARG A 207 -21.50 10.82 17.69
C ARG A 207 -20.24 11.64 17.42
N MET A 208 -19.45 11.29 16.39
CA MET A 208 -18.22 12.02 16.02
C MET A 208 -18.49 13.45 15.49
N LYS A 209 -19.74 13.85 15.25
CA LYS A 209 -20.04 15.27 15.05
C LYS A 209 -19.65 16.12 16.27
N ASP A 210 -19.66 15.51 17.45
CA ASP A 210 -19.29 16.18 18.70
C ASP A 210 -17.80 16.06 19.03
N VAL A 211 -17.07 15.10 18.44
CA VAL A 211 -15.63 14.85 18.71
C VAL A 211 -14.73 15.65 17.77
N ALA A 212 -15.20 16.09 16.61
CA ALA A 212 -14.41 16.94 15.71
C ALA A 212 -14.03 18.30 16.35
N SER A 213 -14.78 18.73 17.37
CA SER A 213 -14.48 19.90 18.19
C SER A 213 -13.59 19.62 19.40
N ALA A 214 -13.26 18.36 19.69
CA ALA A 214 -12.51 17.90 20.85
C ALA A 214 -11.19 17.16 20.51
N VAL A 215 -10.70 17.29 19.26
CA VAL A 215 -9.37 16.79 18.94
C VAL A 215 -8.35 17.72 19.62
N PRO A 216 -7.61 17.25 20.62
CA PRO A 216 -6.50 18.05 21.16
C PRO A 216 -5.52 18.33 20.02
N PRO A 217 -4.83 19.48 20.07
CA PRO A 217 -3.79 19.79 19.09
C PRO A 217 -2.83 18.61 19.05
N ALA A 218 -2.39 18.27 17.86
CA ALA A 218 -1.58 17.09 17.54
C ALA A 218 -0.64 16.75 18.72
N VAL A 219 -0.89 15.62 19.37
CA VAL A 219 0.04 15.06 20.32
C VAL A 219 1.34 14.90 19.55
N GLU A 220 2.36 15.65 19.94
CA GLU A 220 3.72 15.44 19.51
C GLU A 220 3.96 13.93 19.53
N LEU A 221 4.15 13.32 18.37
CA LEU A 221 4.42 11.90 18.28
C LEU A 221 5.69 11.70 19.10
N LEU A 222 5.54 11.18 20.30
CA LEU A 222 6.66 10.62 21.05
C LEU A 222 7.37 9.73 20.04
N GLU A 223 8.64 10.03 19.77
CA GLU A 223 9.51 9.15 18.98
C GLU A 223 9.58 7.82 19.75
N LEU A 224 8.64 6.94 19.42
CA LEU A 224 8.74 5.57 19.91
C LEU A 224 10.00 4.99 19.26
N PRO A 225 10.90 4.39 20.05
CA PRO A 225 12.06 3.71 19.49
C PRO A 225 11.57 2.73 18.43
N ASP A 226 12.29 2.64 17.33
CA ASP A 226 11.96 1.71 16.24
C ASP A 226 11.91 0.30 16.85
N PRO A 227 10.77 -0.41 16.83
CA PRO A 227 10.66 -1.72 17.45
C PRO A 227 11.60 -2.77 16.85
N PHE A 228 12.33 -2.41 15.79
CA PHE A 228 13.33 -3.27 15.15
C PHE A 228 14.78 -2.94 15.54
N ASP A 229 15.02 -1.92 16.35
CA ASP A 229 16.40 -1.60 16.79
C ASP A 229 16.96 -2.66 17.75
N GLU A 230 16.12 -3.37 18.49
CA GLU A 230 16.56 -4.45 19.40
C GLU A 230 16.97 -5.74 18.66
N VAL A 231 16.59 -5.92 17.40
CA VAL A 231 16.92 -7.13 16.63
C VAL A 231 18.30 -7.03 15.94
N ARG A 232 18.91 -5.85 15.93
CA ARG A 232 20.20 -5.59 15.26
C ARG A 232 21.43 -5.81 16.17
N GLY A 233 21.23 -6.17 17.45
CA GLY A 233 22.28 -6.31 18.46
C GLY A 233 22.59 -7.75 18.91
N GLY A 234 22.25 -8.77 18.13
CA GLY A 234 22.53 -10.16 18.45
C GLY A 234 23.30 -10.87 17.34
#